data_b889e61b999f5dc461e042ca69ba66f9
#
_entry.id   b889e61b999f5dc461e042ca69ba66f9
#
_cell.length_a   1.000
_cell.length_b   1.000
_cell.length_c   1.000
_cell.angle_alpha   90.00
_cell.angle_beta   90.00
_cell.angle_gamma   90.00
#
_symmetry.space_group_name_H-M   'P 1'
#
loop_
_entity.id
_entity.type
_entity.pdbx_description
1 polymer ?
#
loop_
_entity_poly.entity_id
_entity_poly.type
_entity_poly.pdbx_seq_one_letter_code
_entity_poly.pdbx_strand_id
1 'polypeptide(L)'
;MFDEAKRDEILGLIERGTFKLVRREKAGPHPNIVPGRFVLAIKTADGSASGNYGSEILKARFVLGGHRDRDKFKLVHNSTTLKQSSIRIITALASILGFRMWSTDIKQAYLQSAEDLKRKIYVRPDVMKLPPDELLQVVKPLYGLADSGDYWHETLTAHHI
;
A
#
# COMPACT_ATOMS: atom_id res chain seq x y z
N MET A 1 5.08 21.60 7.15
CA MET A 1 5.71 20.53 7.96
C MET A 1 5.75 19.18 7.23
N PHE A 2 4.65 18.62 6.73
CA PHE A 2 4.66 17.32 6.03
C PHE A 2 4.73 17.40 4.50
N ASP A 3 4.91 18.56 3.90
CA ASP A 3 4.79 18.72 2.45
C ASP A 3 5.94 18.05 1.68
N GLU A 4 7.13 18.06 2.25
CA GLU A 4 8.28 17.34 1.71
C GLU A 4 8.04 15.83 1.78
N ALA A 5 7.67 15.29 2.95
CA ALA A 5 7.38 13.87 3.11
C ALA A 5 6.25 13.36 2.19
N LYS A 6 5.24 14.20 1.89
CA LYS A 6 4.18 13.87 0.93
C LYS A 6 4.70 13.82 -0.50
N ARG A 7 5.58 14.75 -0.88
CA ARG A 7 6.21 14.77 -2.21
C ARG A 7 7.11 13.56 -2.40
N ASP A 8 7.94 13.26 -1.42
CA ASP A 8 8.85 12.12 -1.45
C ASP A 8 8.11 10.80 -1.57
N GLU A 9 6.98 10.64 -0.84
CA GLU A 9 6.13 9.46 -0.97
C GLU A 9 5.60 9.31 -2.40
N ILE A 10 5.05 10.38 -3.01
CA ILE A 10 4.52 10.32 -4.38
C ILE A 10 5.63 10.08 -5.40
N LEU A 11 6.77 10.75 -5.28
CA LEU A 11 7.91 10.53 -6.17
C LEU A 11 8.39 9.08 -6.08
N GLY A 12 8.54 8.54 -4.87
CA GLY A 12 8.92 7.15 -4.67
C GLY A 12 7.92 6.14 -5.25
N LEU A 13 6.61 6.46 -5.26
CA LEU A 13 5.60 5.64 -5.91
C LEU A 13 5.69 5.71 -7.44
N ILE A 14 6.00 6.89 -8.00
CA ILE A 14 6.22 7.08 -9.45
C ILE A 14 7.46 6.31 -9.91
N GLU A 15 8.57 6.44 -9.20
CA GLU A 15 9.83 5.74 -9.51
C GLU A 15 9.66 4.22 -9.54
N ARG A 16 8.77 3.68 -8.70
CA ARG A 16 8.43 2.23 -8.69
C ARG A 16 7.44 1.82 -9.76
N GLY A 17 7.04 2.74 -10.65
CA GLY A 17 6.06 2.46 -11.70
C GLY A 17 4.65 2.19 -11.18
N THR A 18 4.31 2.70 -9.96
CA THR A 18 2.97 2.52 -9.38
C THR A 18 1.90 3.29 -10.16
N PHE A 19 2.29 4.39 -10.78
CA PHE A 19 1.40 5.26 -11.52
C PHE A 19 1.84 5.42 -12.96
N LYS A 20 0.85 5.55 -13.86
CA LYS A 20 1.03 5.95 -15.25
C LYS A 20 0.22 7.22 -15.52
N LEU A 21 0.87 8.25 -16.04
CA LEU A 21 0.18 9.46 -16.46
C LEU A 21 -0.68 9.20 -17.69
N VAL A 22 -1.95 9.57 -17.64
CA VAL A 22 -2.92 9.30 -18.70
C VAL A 22 -3.78 10.56 -18.92
N ARG A 23 -4.02 10.94 -20.16
CA ARG A 23 -5.00 11.99 -20.47
C ARG A 23 -6.42 11.49 -20.16
N ARG A 24 -7.25 12.36 -19.60
CA ARG A 24 -8.62 12.06 -19.19
C ARG A 24 -9.47 11.48 -20.33
N GLU A 25 -9.29 11.95 -21.55
CA GLU A 25 -9.97 11.44 -22.75
C GLU A 25 -9.69 9.95 -23.01
N LYS A 26 -8.45 9.50 -22.73
CA LYS A 26 -8.04 8.08 -22.86
C LYS A 26 -8.54 7.20 -21.70
N ALA A 27 -9.00 7.80 -20.61
CA ALA A 27 -9.55 7.06 -19.47
C ALA A 27 -10.99 6.60 -19.70
N GLY A 28 -11.63 7.04 -20.78
CA GLY A 28 -13.00 6.71 -21.15
C GLY A 28 -14.03 7.69 -20.57
N PRO A 29 -15.32 7.53 -20.93
CA PRO A 29 -16.37 8.50 -20.58
C PRO A 29 -16.66 8.58 -19.07
N HIS A 30 -16.48 7.48 -18.35
CA HIS A 30 -16.76 7.38 -16.92
C HIS A 30 -15.60 6.70 -16.18
N PRO A 31 -14.43 7.35 -16.07
CA PRO A 31 -13.29 6.73 -15.39
C PRO A 31 -13.58 6.49 -13.91
N ASN A 32 -13.08 5.37 -13.39
CA ASN A 32 -13.17 5.04 -11.97
C ASN A 32 -12.10 5.83 -11.21
N ILE A 33 -12.44 7.05 -10.80
CA ILE A 33 -11.53 7.93 -10.07
C ILE A 33 -11.80 7.77 -8.58
N VAL A 34 -10.79 7.29 -7.85
CA VAL A 34 -10.85 7.15 -6.40
C VAL A 34 -10.08 8.27 -5.71
N PRO A 35 -10.55 8.76 -4.55
CA PRO A 35 -9.80 9.75 -3.79
C PRO A 35 -8.54 9.12 -3.20
N GLY A 36 -7.48 9.90 -3.11
CA GLY A 36 -6.30 9.56 -2.34
C GLY A 36 -6.17 10.43 -1.10
N ARG A 37 -5.57 9.92 -0.05
CA ARG A 37 -5.24 10.69 1.16
C ARG A 37 -3.87 10.31 1.68
N PHE A 38 -3.27 11.22 2.45
CA PHE A 38 -2.03 10.92 3.17
C PHE A 38 -2.35 10.51 4.61
N VAL A 39 -1.75 9.42 5.05
CA VAL A 39 -1.63 9.06 6.46
C VAL A 39 -0.27 9.57 6.92
N LEU A 40 -0.29 10.46 7.89
CA LEU A 40 0.89 11.15 8.39
C LEU A 40 1.29 10.56 9.75
N ALA A 41 2.57 10.36 9.95
CA ALA A 41 3.12 9.86 11.20
C ALA A 41 4.46 10.54 11.51
N ILE A 42 4.70 10.76 12.79
CA ILE A 42 6.01 11.16 13.31
C ILE A 42 6.64 9.89 13.89
N LYS A 43 7.84 9.56 13.44
CA LYS A 43 8.62 8.45 13.97
C LYS A 43 9.91 8.97 14.56
N THR A 44 10.36 8.37 15.66
CA THR A 44 11.71 8.56 16.17
C THR A 44 12.71 7.75 15.33
N ALA A 45 13.91 8.23 15.15
CA ALA A 45 14.94 7.61 14.30
C ALA A 45 15.28 6.18 14.74
N ASP A 46 15.16 5.87 16.02
CA ASP A 46 15.43 4.57 16.63
C ASP A 46 14.21 3.63 16.65
N GLY A 47 13.06 4.08 16.14
CA GLY A 47 11.82 3.28 16.15
C GLY A 47 11.18 3.13 17.53
N SER A 48 11.75 3.73 18.58
CA SER A 48 11.19 3.69 19.93
C SER A 48 10.03 4.67 20.06
N ALA A 49 8.98 4.27 20.77
CA ALA A 49 7.87 5.15 21.15
C ALA A 49 8.22 6.05 22.37
N SER A 50 9.47 6.08 22.76
CA SER A 50 9.98 6.76 23.96
C SER A 50 10.45 8.16 23.59
N GLY A 51 9.80 9.15 24.18
CA GLY A 51 9.92 10.59 23.96
C GLY A 51 11.27 11.27 24.18
N ASN A 52 12.34 10.72 23.65
CA ASN A 52 13.61 11.44 23.54
C ASN A 52 13.61 12.31 22.29
N TYR A 53 13.59 13.61 22.47
CA TYR A 53 13.60 14.68 21.46
C TYR A 53 14.92 14.73 20.69
N GLY A 54 15.13 13.77 19.80
CA GLY A 54 16.36 13.77 18.99
C GLY A 54 16.13 13.07 17.67
N SER A 55 15.79 13.81 16.63
CA SER A 55 15.51 13.39 15.25
C SER A 55 14.15 12.71 15.01
N GLU A 56 13.09 13.52 15.01
CA GLU A 56 11.80 13.11 14.51
C GLU A 56 11.84 13.00 12.98
N ILE A 57 11.43 11.84 12.46
CA ILE A 57 11.27 11.61 11.03
C ILE A 57 9.78 11.75 10.68
N LEU A 58 9.48 12.75 9.87
CA LEU A 58 8.15 12.93 9.32
C LEU A 58 7.90 11.92 8.22
N LYS A 59 6.88 11.09 8.37
CA LYS A 59 6.52 10.06 7.41
C LYS A 59 5.13 10.28 6.85
N ALA A 60 5.01 10.28 5.54
CA ALA A 60 3.74 10.26 4.86
C ALA A 60 3.55 8.92 4.14
N ARG A 61 2.31 8.42 4.10
CA ARG A 61 1.92 7.26 3.30
C ARG A 61 0.71 7.62 2.48
N PHE A 62 0.79 7.47 1.17
CA PHE A 62 -0.34 7.70 0.29
C PHE A 62 -1.25 6.47 0.24
N VAL A 63 -2.54 6.68 0.53
CA VAL A 63 -3.54 5.62 0.65
C VAL A 63 -4.75 5.95 -0.22
N LEU A 64 -5.18 5.00 -1.02
CA LEU A 64 -6.36 5.14 -1.87
C LEU A 64 -7.66 4.93 -1.08
N GLY A 65 -8.69 5.67 -1.44
CA GLY A 65 -10.03 5.53 -0.88
C GLY A 65 -10.82 4.40 -1.56
N GLY A 66 -10.38 3.14 -1.41
CA GLY A 66 -11.00 1.98 -2.05
C GLY A 66 -12.50 1.79 -1.71
N HIS A 67 -13.00 2.40 -0.63
CA HIS A 67 -14.43 2.40 -0.32
C HIS A 67 -15.27 3.11 -1.40
N ARG A 68 -14.67 4.00 -2.20
CA ARG A 68 -15.31 4.68 -3.35
C ARG A 68 -15.01 4.02 -4.69
N ASP A 69 -14.26 2.94 -4.70
CA ASP A 69 -14.05 2.14 -5.89
C ASP A 69 -15.36 1.51 -6.35
N ARG A 70 -15.75 1.76 -7.60
CA ARG A 70 -17.01 1.25 -8.17
C ARG A 70 -17.02 -0.26 -8.33
N ASP A 71 -15.86 -0.86 -8.52
CA ASP A 71 -15.71 -2.28 -8.74
C ASP A 71 -15.52 -3.09 -7.45
N LYS A 72 -15.45 -2.46 -6.29
CA LYS A 72 -15.18 -3.11 -5.00
C LYS A 72 -16.08 -4.31 -4.68
N PHE A 73 -17.35 -4.28 -5.10
CA PHE A 73 -18.30 -5.37 -4.82
C PHE A 73 -18.13 -6.58 -5.74
N LYS A 74 -17.34 -6.45 -6.81
CA LYS A 74 -17.00 -7.55 -7.73
C LYS A 74 -15.73 -8.29 -7.28
N LEU A 75 -15.03 -7.77 -6.28
CA LEU A 75 -13.75 -8.29 -5.82
C LEU A 75 -13.97 -9.29 -4.69
N VAL A 76 -13.27 -10.39 -4.75
CA VAL A 76 -13.16 -11.33 -3.63
C VAL A 76 -12.12 -10.75 -2.67
N HIS A 77 -12.49 -10.55 -1.42
CA HIS A 77 -11.60 -10.01 -0.40
C HIS A 77 -11.09 -11.15 0.48
N ASN A 78 -9.94 -11.68 0.17
CA ASN A 78 -9.26 -12.63 1.03
C ASN A 78 -8.08 -11.92 1.70
N SER A 79 -8.30 -11.38 2.88
CA SER A 79 -7.17 -10.95 3.72
C SER A 79 -6.60 -12.18 4.42
N THR A 80 -5.44 -12.63 3.97
CA THR A 80 -4.70 -13.77 4.53
C THR A 80 -3.92 -13.39 5.79
N THR A 81 -4.54 -12.61 6.66
CA THR A 81 -3.95 -12.30 7.96
C THR A 81 -4.13 -13.48 8.90
N LEU A 82 -3.04 -13.99 9.46
CA LEU A 82 -3.05 -15.05 10.47
C LEU A 82 -3.89 -14.62 11.68
N LYS A 83 -4.79 -15.52 12.11
CA LYS A 83 -5.56 -15.30 13.34
C LYS A 83 -4.61 -15.30 14.54
N GLN A 84 -4.88 -14.45 15.52
CA GLN A 84 -4.07 -14.37 16.74
C GLN A 84 -3.98 -15.72 17.48
N SER A 85 -5.04 -16.54 17.46
CA SER A 85 -5.04 -17.89 17.99
C SER A 85 -4.02 -18.79 17.29
N SER A 86 -3.90 -18.73 15.97
CA SER A 86 -2.92 -19.50 15.20
C SER A 86 -1.49 -19.10 15.57
N ILE A 87 -1.22 -17.82 15.74
CA ILE A 87 0.11 -17.32 16.18
C ILE A 87 0.44 -17.91 17.55
N ARG A 88 -0.50 -17.87 18.51
CA ARG A 88 -0.30 -18.41 19.85
C ARG A 88 -0.01 -19.91 19.83
N ILE A 89 -0.74 -20.69 19.04
CA ILE A 89 -0.53 -22.14 18.89
C ILE A 89 0.86 -22.42 18.32
N ILE A 90 1.23 -21.76 17.24
CA ILE A 90 2.54 -21.92 16.59
C ILE A 90 3.68 -21.58 17.57
N THR A 91 3.54 -20.47 18.31
CA THR A 91 4.54 -20.04 19.29
C THR A 91 4.69 -21.05 20.43
N ALA A 92 3.56 -21.58 20.95
CA ALA A 92 3.58 -22.60 22.00
C ALA A 92 4.24 -23.91 21.53
N LEU A 93 3.87 -24.38 20.33
CA LEU A 93 4.48 -25.57 19.73
C LEU A 93 5.98 -25.39 19.49
N ALA A 94 6.39 -24.24 18.95
CA ALA A 94 7.81 -23.94 18.75
C ALA A 94 8.60 -23.97 20.05
N SER A 95 8.01 -23.42 21.13
CA SER A 95 8.62 -23.47 22.47
C SER A 95 8.77 -24.89 23.01
N ILE A 96 7.71 -25.72 22.89
CA ILE A 96 7.71 -27.11 23.36
C ILE A 96 8.71 -27.99 22.60
N LEU A 97 8.79 -27.76 21.26
CA LEU A 97 9.66 -28.55 20.38
C LEU A 97 11.08 -27.96 20.25
N GLY A 98 11.41 -26.88 20.94
CA GLY A 98 12.72 -26.26 20.89
C GLY A 98 13.05 -25.60 19.53
N PHE A 99 12.04 -25.24 18.72
CA PHE A 99 12.25 -24.59 17.44
C PHE A 99 12.64 -23.12 17.61
N ARG A 100 13.55 -22.67 16.76
CA ARG A 100 13.87 -21.24 16.65
C ARG A 100 12.84 -20.56 15.75
N MET A 101 12.32 -19.44 16.20
CA MET A 101 11.40 -18.61 15.42
C MET A 101 12.13 -17.37 14.88
N TRP A 102 11.80 -17.01 13.66
CA TRP A 102 12.30 -15.81 13.00
C TRP A 102 11.09 -14.98 12.54
N SER A 103 11.19 -13.68 12.64
CA SER A 103 10.21 -12.76 12.06
C SER A 103 10.90 -11.80 11.09
N THR A 104 10.24 -11.53 9.98
CA THR A 104 10.73 -10.59 8.96
C THR A 104 9.61 -9.60 8.64
N ASP A 105 9.97 -8.37 8.32
CA ASP A 105 9.05 -7.36 7.80
C ASP A 105 9.39 -7.05 6.34
N ILE A 106 8.38 -7.11 5.48
CA ILE A 106 8.54 -6.81 4.06
C ILE A 106 8.10 -5.37 3.82
N LYS A 107 9.09 -4.51 3.54
CA LYS A 107 8.81 -3.11 3.26
C LYS A 107 7.95 -2.96 2.01
N GLN A 108 6.84 -2.21 2.12
CA GLN A 108 5.97 -1.89 0.99
C GLN A 108 5.50 -3.11 0.19
N ALA A 109 5.09 -4.17 0.88
CA ALA A 109 4.72 -5.48 0.33
C ALA A 109 3.82 -5.39 -0.93
N TYR A 110 2.74 -4.61 -0.89
CA TYR A 110 1.82 -4.48 -2.02
C TYR A 110 2.47 -3.96 -3.30
N LEU A 111 3.45 -3.04 -3.18
CA LEU A 111 4.18 -2.49 -4.33
C LEU A 111 5.16 -3.48 -4.96
N GLN A 112 5.47 -4.56 -4.23
CA GLN A 112 6.33 -5.64 -4.69
C GLN A 112 5.54 -6.79 -5.33
N SER A 113 4.23 -6.65 -5.47
CA SER A 113 3.40 -7.63 -6.17
C SER A 113 3.91 -7.85 -7.60
N ALA A 114 3.99 -9.11 -8.01
CA ALA A 114 4.50 -9.49 -9.33
C ALA A 114 3.55 -9.06 -10.45
N GLU A 115 2.26 -9.02 -10.18
CA GLU A 115 1.24 -8.65 -11.16
C GLU A 115 0.76 -7.21 -10.99
N ASP A 116 0.48 -6.57 -12.12
CA ASP A 116 -0.19 -5.28 -12.18
C ASP A 116 -1.71 -5.43 -11.92
N LEU A 117 -2.35 -4.33 -11.54
CA LEU A 117 -3.80 -4.30 -11.37
C LEU A 117 -4.53 -4.66 -12.66
N LYS A 118 -5.40 -5.68 -12.62
CA LYS A 118 -6.21 -6.16 -13.76
C LYS A 118 -7.35 -5.20 -14.15
N ARG A 119 -7.58 -4.14 -13.36
CA ARG A 119 -8.65 -3.15 -13.55
C ARG A 119 -8.10 -1.73 -13.58
N LYS A 120 -8.84 -0.83 -14.21
CA LYS A 120 -8.42 0.56 -14.39
C LYS A 120 -8.96 1.43 -13.25
N ILE A 121 -8.07 1.91 -12.40
CA ILE A 121 -8.33 2.88 -11.35
C ILE A 121 -7.50 4.12 -11.60
N TYR A 122 -8.07 5.27 -11.34
CA TYR A 122 -7.42 6.55 -11.50
C TYR A 122 -7.45 7.34 -10.21
N VAL A 123 -6.45 8.19 -10.02
CA VAL A 123 -6.35 9.09 -8.86
C VAL A 123 -5.77 10.45 -9.29
N ARG A 124 -6.09 11.49 -8.53
CA ARG A 124 -5.49 12.82 -8.67
C ARG A 124 -4.99 13.25 -7.29
N PRO A 125 -3.71 13.04 -6.97
CA PRO A 125 -3.13 13.52 -5.72
C PRO A 125 -3.04 15.06 -5.74
N ASP A 126 -3.64 15.72 -4.77
CA ASP A 126 -3.67 17.19 -4.69
C ASP A 126 -2.27 17.82 -4.66
N VAL A 127 -1.31 17.08 -4.06
CA VAL A 127 0.09 17.54 -3.95
C VAL A 127 0.78 17.69 -5.31
N MET A 128 0.32 16.99 -6.34
CA MET A 128 0.91 17.02 -7.68
C MET A 128 0.38 18.15 -8.55
N LYS A 129 -0.74 18.77 -8.18
CA LYS A 129 -1.40 19.85 -8.97
C LYS A 129 -1.49 19.51 -10.46
N LEU A 130 -1.91 18.29 -10.78
CA LEU A 130 -2.06 17.83 -12.16
C LEU A 130 -3.03 18.74 -12.95
N PRO A 131 -2.77 18.99 -14.25
CA PRO A 131 -3.71 19.64 -15.14
C PRO A 131 -5.09 18.96 -15.10
N PRO A 132 -6.20 19.70 -15.37
CA PRO A 132 -7.55 19.13 -15.29
C PRO A 132 -7.81 17.94 -16.22
N ASP A 133 -7.07 17.89 -17.31
CA ASP A 133 -7.14 16.85 -18.36
C ASP A 133 -6.21 15.66 -18.11
N GLU A 134 -5.49 15.64 -16.99
CA GLU A 134 -4.57 14.56 -16.64
C GLU A 134 -5.02 13.78 -15.40
N LEU A 135 -4.78 12.48 -15.43
CA LEU A 135 -5.04 11.52 -14.35
C LEU A 135 -3.83 10.63 -14.16
N LEU A 136 -3.63 10.14 -12.96
CA LEU A 136 -2.73 9.01 -12.71
C LEU A 136 -3.53 7.71 -12.72
N GLN A 137 -3.23 6.82 -13.65
CA GLN A 137 -3.70 5.44 -13.61
C GLN A 137 -2.86 4.68 -12.57
N VAL A 138 -3.53 4.00 -11.66
CA VAL A 138 -2.88 3.10 -10.69
C VAL A 138 -2.58 1.78 -11.41
N VAL A 139 -1.31 1.42 -11.49
CA VAL A 139 -0.83 0.23 -12.18
C VAL A 139 -0.59 -0.90 -11.19
N LYS A 140 0.10 -0.62 -10.08
CA LYS A 140 0.41 -1.62 -9.05
C LYS A 140 -0.56 -1.57 -7.88
N PRO A 141 -0.76 -2.72 -7.20
CA PRO A 141 -1.53 -2.74 -5.96
C PRO A 141 -1.01 -1.73 -4.95
N LEU A 142 -1.92 -0.96 -4.35
CA LEU A 142 -1.57 0.14 -3.43
C LEU A 142 -2.45 0.08 -2.18
N TYR A 143 -1.95 0.63 -1.09
CA TYR A 143 -2.68 0.72 0.18
C TYR A 143 -4.05 1.36 0.00
N GLY A 144 -5.06 0.76 0.61
CA GLY A 144 -6.44 1.22 0.60
C GLY A 144 -7.32 0.62 -0.50
N LEU A 145 -6.75 -0.09 -1.48
CA LEU A 145 -7.53 -0.93 -2.39
C LEU A 145 -7.87 -2.26 -1.71
N ALA A 146 -9.06 -2.76 -2.01
CA ALA A 146 -9.60 -3.95 -1.36
C ALA A 146 -8.87 -5.24 -1.74
N ASP A 147 -8.36 -5.31 -2.97
CA ASP A 147 -7.70 -6.47 -3.57
C ASP A 147 -6.16 -6.44 -3.47
N SER A 148 -5.57 -5.38 -2.91
CA SER A 148 -4.09 -5.31 -2.81
C SER A 148 -3.48 -6.44 -1.98
N GLY A 149 -4.23 -6.96 -0.99
CA GLY A 149 -3.81 -8.09 -0.19
C GLY A 149 -3.74 -9.38 -0.99
N ASP A 150 -4.67 -9.60 -1.92
CA ASP A 150 -4.73 -10.80 -2.75
C ASP A 150 -3.54 -10.87 -3.72
N TYR A 151 -3.23 -9.76 -4.41
CA TYR A 151 -2.06 -9.65 -5.28
C TYR A 151 -0.75 -9.95 -4.54
N TRP A 152 -0.64 -9.43 -3.31
CA TRP A 152 0.53 -9.72 -2.49
C TRP A 152 0.59 -11.18 -2.04
N HIS A 153 -0.54 -11.76 -1.65
CA HIS A 153 -0.62 -13.15 -1.25
C HIS A 153 -0.22 -14.10 -2.39
N GLU A 154 -0.72 -13.87 -3.60
CA GLU A 154 -0.33 -14.62 -4.80
C GLU A 154 1.18 -14.55 -5.04
N THR A 155 1.75 -13.34 -4.94
CA THR A 155 3.19 -13.12 -5.10
C THR A 155 4.00 -13.88 -4.04
N LEU A 156 3.60 -13.78 -2.77
CA LEU A 156 4.29 -14.44 -1.66
C LEU A 156 4.21 -15.97 -1.80
N THR A 157 3.05 -16.50 -2.15
CA THR A 157 2.85 -17.94 -2.35
C THR A 157 3.70 -18.48 -3.48
N ALA A 158 3.80 -17.75 -4.60
CA ALA A 158 4.64 -18.15 -5.72
C ALA A 158 6.14 -18.19 -5.39
N HIS A 159 6.60 -17.44 -4.39
CA HIS A 159 8.00 -17.45 -3.95
C HIS A 159 8.31 -18.52 -2.92
N HIS A 160 7.31 -19.11 -2.27
CA HIS A 160 7.47 -20.12 -1.21
C HIS A 160 7.17 -21.56 -1.65
N ILE A 161 6.82 -21.76 -2.92
CA ILE A 161 6.64 -23.06 -3.56
C ILE A 161 7.84 -23.33 -4.47
#